data_ee2c6f267073f9fa48b1d191603bae2d
#
_entry.id   ee2c6f267073f9fa48b1d191603bae2d
#
_cell.length_a   1.000
_cell.length_b   1.000
_cell.length_c   1.000
_cell.angle_alpha   90.00
_cell.angle_beta   90.00
_cell.angle_gamma   90.00
#
_symmetry.space_group_name_H-M   'P 1'
#
loop_
_entity.id
_entity.type
_entity.pdbx_description
1 polymer ?
#
loop_
_entity_poly.entity_id
_entity_poly.type
_entity_poly.pdbx_seq_one_letter_code
_entity_poly.pdbx_strand_id
1 'polypeptide(L)'
;NGTVLSDGMSVMVDMGGNFTGYMTDMTRVFSVGKLPDLAYRAHDTSLEIQRRIAEAARPGTPASELYAIAVHTAAEAGLSEYFMGHRQQAGFVGHGIGIEINEMPVLAPRSKEILAEGMVFALEPKFVIPGVGAVGIENSFAVTAGGLEKLTLLDEEIVPLA
;
A
#
# COMPACT_ATOMS: atom_id res chain seq x y z
N ASN A 1 22.95 -4.10 1.57
CA ASN A 1 23.73 -2.88 1.78
C ASN A 1 24.35 -2.76 3.19
N GLY A 2 24.05 -3.67 4.12
CA GLY A 2 24.69 -3.74 5.43
C GLY A 2 24.24 -2.66 6.45
N THR A 3 23.08 -2.05 6.27
CA THR A 3 22.53 -1.14 7.28
C THR A 3 22.27 -1.90 8.58
N VAL A 4 22.83 -1.44 9.68
CA VAL A 4 22.56 -1.95 11.02
C VAL A 4 21.31 -1.28 11.55
N LEU A 5 20.35 -2.08 11.98
CA LEU A 5 19.12 -1.58 12.57
C LEU A 5 19.40 -1.01 13.98
N SER A 6 18.73 0.07 14.32
CA SER A 6 18.81 0.74 15.61
C SER A 6 17.42 1.22 16.07
N ASP A 7 17.32 1.58 17.34
CA ASP A 7 16.10 2.13 17.92
C ASP A 7 15.54 3.29 17.08
N GLY A 8 14.23 3.28 16.89
CA GLY A 8 13.53 4.29 16.09
C GLY A 8 13.47 3.99 14.59
N MET A 9 13.99 2.83 14.14
CA MET A 9 13.92 2.41 12.74
C MET A 9 12.77 1.43 12.50
N SER A 10 12.16 1.53 11.32
CA SER A 10 11.18 0.57 10.81
C SER A 10 11.83 -0.49 9.93
N VAL A 11 11.27 -1.68 9.94
CA VAL A 11 11.56 -2.77 9.01
C VAL A 11 10.27 -3.09 8.27
N MET A 12 10.23 -2.77 6.99
CA MET A 12 9.13 -3.15 6.12
C MET A 12 9.46 -4.52 5.50
N VAL A 13 8.54 -5.46 5.64
CA VAL A 13 8.64 -6.80 5.07
C VAL A 13 7.55 -6.97 4.04
N ASP A 14 7.98 -7.03 2.79
CA ASP A 14 7.15 -7.26 1.63
C ASP A 14 7.25 -8.75 1.27
N MET A 15 6.11 -9.42 1.19
CA MET A 15 6.01 -10.88 1.12
C MET A 15 5.13 -11.30 -0.04
N GLY A 16 5.77 -11.83 -1.08
CA GLY A 16 5.10 -12.47 -2.20
C GLY A 16 5.16 -14.01 -2.10
N GLY A 17 4.16 -14.68 -2.63
CA GLY A 17 4.11 -16.13 -2.69
C GLY A 17 3.29 -16.63 -3.88
N ASN A 18 3.45 -17.91 -4.21
CA ASN A 18 2.64 -18.56 -5.22
C ASN A 18 1.90 -19.75 -4.61
N PHE A 19 0.60 -19.77 -4.79
CA PHE A 19 -0.24 -20.90 -4.40
C PHE A 19 -1.11 -21.35 -5.57
N THR A 20 -0.91 -22.59 -6.02
CA THR A 20 -1.66 -23.21 -7.14
C THR A 20 -1.66 -22.40 -8.44
N GLY A 21 -0.58 -21.64 -8.71
CA GLY A 21 -0.41 -20.84 -9.92
C GLY A 21 -0.86 -19.38 -9.77
N TYR A 22 -1.39 -18.97 -8.63
CA TYR A 22 -1.74 -17.58 -8.33
C TYR A 22 -0.75 -16.97 -7.35
N MET A 23 -0.40 -15.71 -7.61
CA MET A 23 0.48 -14.92 -6.76
C MET A 23 -0.29 -14.28 -5.60
N THR A 24 0.41 -14.10 -4.48
CA THR A 24 -0.05 -13.30 -3.34
C THR A 24 0.95 -12.21 -3.07
N ASP A 25 0.49 -11.06 -2.57
CA ASP A 25 1.33 -9.93 -2.22
C ASP A 25 0.82 -9.24 -0.96
N MET A 26 1.74 -8.92 -0.04
CA MET A 26 1.39 -8.36 1.25
C MET A 26 2.61 -7.71 1.90
N THR A 27 2.45 -6.50 2.43
CA THR A 27 3.48 -5.83 3.23
C THR A 27 3.02 -5.61 4.67
N ARG A 28 3.93 -5.85 5.63
CA ARG A 28 3.78 -5.50 7.05
C ARG A 28 5.00 -4.75 7.56
N VAL A 29 4.79 -3.94 8.60
CA VAL A 29 5.84 -3.12 9.20
C VAL A 29 6.14 -3.58 10.62
N PHE A 30 7.42 -3.67 10.91
CA PHE A 30 7.96 -3.94 12.25
C PHE A 30 8.74 -2.72 12.74
N SER A 31 8.78 -2.47 14.05
CA SER A 31 9.58 -1.40 14.64
C SER A 31 10.71 -1.96 15.50
N VAL A 32 11.87 -1.33 15.40
CA VAL A 32 12.97 -1.53 16.36
C VAL A 32 12.84 -0.42 17.41
N GLY A 33 12.44 -0.80 18.63
CA GLY A 33 12.07 0.17 19.63
C GLY A 33 10.86 1.04 19.24
N LYS A 34 10.77 2.24 19.83
CA LYS A 34 9.69 3.18 19.54
C LYS A 34 10.02 4.03 18.31
N LEU A 35 9.15 4.03 17.32
CA LEU A 35 9.26 4.91 16.17
C LEU A 35 8.91 6.37 16.53
N PRO A 36 9.39 7.35 15.77
CA PRO A 36 8.90 8.72 15.86
C PRO A 36 7.40 8.82 15.53
N ASP A 37 6.69 9.76 16.15
CA ASP A 37 5.25 9.96 15.93
C ASP A 37 4.89 10.20 14.45
N LEU A 38 5.81 10.78 13.68
CA LEU A 38 5.66 10.95 12.23
C LEU A 38 5.47 9.60 11.51
N ALA A 39 6.18 8.55 11.94
CA ALA A 39 6.07 7.23 11.33
C ALA A 39 4.72 6.56 11.62
N TYR A 40 4.22 6.67 12.85
CA TYR A 40 2.87 6.19 13.18
C TYR A 40 1.80 6.93 12.40
N ARG A 41 1.85 8.27 12.34
CA ARG A 41 0.93 9.07 11.52
C ARG A 41 0.98 8.68 10.04
N ALA A 42 2.15 8.43 9.51
CA ALA A 42 2.32 8.00 8.12
C ALA A 42 1.71 6.62 7.88
N HIS A 43 1.90 5.69 8.81
CA HIS A 43 1.28 4.36 8.74
C HIS A 43 -0.26 4.46 8.83
N ASP A 44 -0.80 5.24 9.77
CA ASP A 44 -2.24 5.48 9.91
C ASP A 44 -2.81 6.12 8.63
N THR A 45 -2.04 7.03 8.00
CA THR A 45 -2.44 7.62 6.72
C THR A 45 -2.49 6.56 5.59
N SER A 46 -1.62 5.56 5.60
CA SER A 46 -1.70 4.47 4.61
C SER A 46 -2.94 3.60 4.80
N LEU A 47 -3.34 3.34 6.04
CA LEU A 47 -4.60 2.67 6.35
C LEU A 47 -5.81 3.50 5.89
N GLU A 48 -5.79 4.81 6.14
CA GLU A 48 -6.84 5.72 5.69
C GLU A 48 -6.95 5.78 4.16
N ILE A 49 -5.83 5.75 3.44
CA ILE A 49 -5.80 5.65 1.98
C ILE A 49 -6.52 4.38 1.52
N GLN A 50 -6.19 3.22 2.10
CA GLN A 50 -6.84 1.95 1.74
C GLN A 50 -8.35 2.00 2.05
N ARG A 51 -8.74 2.56 3.18
CA ARG A 51 -10.15 2.70 3.56
C ARG A 51 -10.93 3.56 2.56
N ARG A 52 -10.41 4.74 2.20
CA ARG A 52 -11.06 5.64 1.23
C ARG A 52 -11.16 5.01 -0.17
N ILE A 53 -10.11 4.33 -0.59
CA ILE A 53 -10.13 3.61 -1.87
C ILE A 53 -11.16 2.48 -1.83
N ALA A 54 -11.23 1.71 -0.77
CA ALA A 54 -12.21 0.63 -0.63
C ALA A 54 -13.66 1.15 -0.63
N GLU A 55 -13.90 2.33 -0.09
CA GLU A 55 -15.21 2.98 -0.12
C GLU A 55 -15.59 3.52 -1.51
N ALA A 56 -14.61 3.96 -2.29
CA ALA A 56 -14.85 4.54 -3.62
C ALA A 56 -14.90 3.49 -4.74
N ALA A 57 -14.07 2.46 -4.65
CA ALA A 57 -13.88 1.50 -5.74
C ALA A 57 -15.11 0.61 -5.96
N ARG A 58 -15.55 0.56 -7.22
CA ARG A 58 -16.68 -0.22 -7.74
C ARG A 58 -16.34 -0.69 -9.15
N PRO A 59 -17.00 -1.71 -9.69
CA PRO A 59 -16.99 -1.91 -11.13
C PRO A 59 -17.37 -0.62 -11.86
N GLY A 60 -16.55 -0.20 -12.81
CA GLY A 60 -16.69 1.06 -13.53
C GLY A 60 -15.81 2.22 -13.01
N THR A 61 -15.18 2.09 -11.86
CA THR A 61 -14.25 3.12 -11.33
C THR A 61 -12.94 3.12 -12.11
N PRO A 62 -12.46 4.27 -12.62
CA PRO A 62 -11.13 4.38 -13.25
C PRO A 62 -10.00 4.14 -12.22
N ALA A 63 -9.00 3.33 -12.58
CA ALA A 63 -7.83 3.08 -11.73
C ALA A 63 -7.05 4.37 -11.41
N SER A 64 -7.04 5.35 -12.31
CA SER A 64 -6.43 6.67 -12.09
C SER A 64 -7.14 7.50 -11.01
N GLU A 65 -8.44 7.29 -10.80
CA GLU A 65 -9.20 7.96 -9.73
C GLU A 65 -8.77 7.43 -8.36
N LEU A 66 -8.54 6.11 -8.23
CA LEU A 66 -8.04 5.52 -6.99
C LEU A 66 -6.64 6.03 -6.63
N TYR A 67 -5.78 6.21 -7.64
CA TYR A 67 -4.49 6.87 -7.44
C TYR A 67 -4.66 8.32 -6.95
N ALA A 68 -5.59 9.08 -7.53
CA ALA A 68 -5.85 10.46 -7.12
C ALA A 68 -6.33 10.54 -5.66
N ILE A 69 -7.18 9.62 -5.20
CA ILE A 69 -7.61 9.51 -3.80
C ILE A 69 -6.39 9.34 -2.89
N ALA A 70 -5.45 8.43 -3.24
CA ALA A 70 -4.25 8.19 -2.44
C ALA A 70 -3.38 9.43 -2.31
N VAL A 71 -3.09 10.11 -3.42
CA VAL A 71 -2.28 11.34 -3.44
C VAL A 71 -2.95 12.45 -2.63
N HIS A 72 -4.26 12.63 -2.78
CA HIS A 72 -5.02 13.64 -2.05
C HIS A 72 -4.99 13.38 -0.53
N THR A 73 -5.21 12.14 -0.11
CA THR A 73 -5.17 11.75 1.31
C THR A 73 -3.78 11.99 1.92
N ALA A 74 -2.71 11.65 1.20
CA ALA A 74 -1.34 11.92 1.65
C ALA A 74 -1.08 13.44 1.78
N ALA A 75 -1.62 14.25 0.87
CA ALA A 75 -1.51 15.71 0.90
C ALA A 75 -2.29 16.32 2.07
N GLU A 76 -3.50 15.89 2.34
CA GLU A 76 -4.30 16.33 3.49
C GLU A 76 -3.60 16.04 4.82
N ALA A 77 -2.87 14.92 4.91
CA ALA A 77 -2.07 14.56 6.08
C ALA A 77 -0.76 15.35 6.20
N GLY A 78 -0.39 16.16 5.17
CA GLY A 78 0.88 16.88 5.10
C GLY A 78 2.10 15.97 4.88
N LEU A 79 1.90 14.81 4.20
CA LEU A 79 2.92 13.77 4.05
C LEU A 79 3.35 13.53 2.59
N SER A 80 2.99 14.43 1.68
CA SER A 80 3.26 14.29 0.23
C SER A 80 4.73 14.04 -0.09
N GLU A 81 5.67 14.63 0.65
CA GLU A 81 7.10 14.49 0.38
C GLU A 81 7.66 13.09 0.67
N TYR A 82 6.95 12.30 1.50
CA TYR A 82 7.33 10.94 1.88
C TYR A 82 6.53 9.88 1.13
N PHE A 83 5.43 10.28 0.47
CA PHE A 83 4.48 9.35 -0.13
C PHE A 83 5.09 8.62 -1.34
N MET A 84 5.03 7.30 -1.31
CA MET A 84 5.55 6.38 -2.32
C MET A 84 7.06 6.55 -2.60
N GLY A 85 7.82 7.13 -1.67
CA GLY A 85 9.26 7.32 -1.77
C GLY A 85 9.71 8.67 -1.26
N HIS A 86 11.03 8.81 -1.07
CA HIS A 86 11.67 10.08 -0.74
C HIS A 86 12.70 10.42 -1.82
N ARG A 87 12.73 11.68 -2.31
CA ARG A 87 13.50 12.17 -3.48
C ARG A 87 13.08 11.58 -4.81
N GLN A 88 12.85 10.27 -4.88
CA GLN A 88 12.29 9.58 -6.04
C GLN A 88 11.06 8.80 -5.59
N GLN A 89 9.91 9.14 -6.11
CA GLN A 89 8.63 8.55 -5.77
C GLN A 89 8.18 7.58 -6.85
N ALA A 90 7.58 6.46 -6.46
CA ALA A 90 6.92 5.55 -7.39
C ALA A 90 5.68 6.22 -7.99
N GLY A 91 5.45 5.99 -9.26
CA GLY A 91 4.35 6.59 -10.01
C GLY A 91 3.03 5.81 -9.93
N PHE A 92 2.87 4.91 -8.97
CA PHE A 92 1.68 4.08 -8.78
C PHE A 92 1.48 3.81 -7.28
N VAL A 93 0.32 3.34 -6.89
CA VAL A 93 -0.03 3.01 -5.49
C VAL A 93 -0.59 1.60 -5.34
N GLY A 94 -0.67 0.86 -6.44
CA GLY A 94 -1.15 -0.51 -6.48
C GLY A 94 -1.12 -1.06 -7.88
N HIS A 95 -1.20 -2.36 -8.00
CA HIS A 95 -1.12 -3.10 -9.26
C HIS A 95 -1.98 -4.35 -9.22
N GLY A 96 -2.44 -4.79 -10.38
CA GLY A 96 -3.10 -6.07 -10.53
C GLY A 96 -2.19 -7.22 -10.07
N ILE A 97 -2.80 -8.25 -9.54
CA ILE A 97 -2.13 -9.48 -9.11
C ILE A 97 -2.99 -10.68 -9.47
N GLY A 98 -2.35 -11.72 -9.95
CA GLY A 98 -3.03 -12.93 -10.38
C GLY A 98 -2.04 -14.02 -10.75
N ILE A 99 -1.87 -14.30 -12.04
CA ILE A 99 -0.87 -15.24 -12.54
C ILE A 99 0.53 -14.64 -12.41
N GLU A 100 0.64 -13.33 -12.62
CA GLU A 100 1.87 -12.58 -12.39
C GLU A 100 1.73 -11.71 -11.13
N ILE A 101 2.86 -11.40 -10.49
CA ILE A 101 2.87 -10.55 -9.30
C ILE A 101 2.50 -9.11 -9.65
N ASN A 102 2.83 -8.66 -10.86
CA ASN A 102 2.46 -7.35 -11.38
C ASN A 102 1.76 -7.51 -12.73
N GLU A 103 0.47 -7.25 -12.75
CA GLU A 103 -0.35 -7.23 -13.95
C GLU A 103 -1.32 -6.04 -13.95
N MET A 104 -2.20 -5.94 -14.93
CA MET A 104 -3.24 -4.89 -14.96
C MET A 104 -4.39 -5.23 -13.99
N PRO A 105 -5.04 -4.23 -13.39
CA PRO A 105 -4.85 -2.79 -13.59
C PRO A 105 -3.68 -2.22 -12.77
N VAL A 106 -3.05 -1.14 -13.24
CA VAL A 106 -2.09 -0.36 -12.45
C VAL A 106 -2.77 0.92 -11.96
N LEU A 107 -2.76 1.14 -10.65
CA LEU A 107 -3.32 2.33 -10.02
C LEU A 107 -2.32 3.48 -10.10
N ALA A 108 -2.36 4.21 -11.22
CA ALA A 108 -1.41 5.25 -11.61
C ALA A 108 -2.13 6.46 -12.24
N PRO A 109 -1.52 7.67 -12.27
CA PRO A 109 -2.20 8.90 -12.69
C PRO A 109 -2.69 8.91 -14.14
N ARG A 110 -2.10 8.09 -14.99
CA ARG A 110 -2.44 8.00 -16.42
C ARG A 110 -3.00 6.63 -16.82
N SER A 111 -3.38 5.83 -15.84
CA SER A 111 -4.03 4.55 -16.10
C SER A 111 -5.35 4.76 -16.84
N LYS A 112 -5.57 3.97 -17.87
CA LYS A 112 -6.82 3.95 -18.65
C LYS A 112 -7.72 2.79 -18.25
N GLU A 113 -7.25 1.96 -17.32
CA GLU A 113 -7.99 0.80 -16.86
C GLU A 113 -9.19 1.22 -16.03
N ILE A 114 -10.28 0.51 -16.27
CA ILE A 114 -11.54 0.64 -15.54
C ILE A 114 -11.72 -0.64 -14.73
N LEU A 115 -12.00 -0.52 -13.45
CA LEU A 115 -12.24 -1.69 -12.62
C LEU A 115 -13.42 -2.50 -13.13
N ALA A 116 -13.25 -3.80 -13.21
CA ALA A 116 -14.30 -4.75 -13.53
C ALA A 116 -14.43 -5.79 -12.41
N GLU A 117 -15.62 -6.34 -12.24
CA GLU A 117 -15.86 -7.44 -11.32
C GLU A 117 -14.92 -8.63 -11.63
N GLY A 118 -14.35 -9.22 -10.61
CA GLY A 118 -13.38 -10.32 -10.70
C GLY A 118 -11.92 -9.86 -10.82
N MET A 119 -11.63 -8.57 -11.03
CA MET A 119 -10.25 -8.09 -10.95
C MET A 119 -9.72 -8.20 -9.51
N VAL A 120 -8.45 -8.53 -9.38
CA VAL A 120 -7.72 -8.56 -8.11
C VAL A 120 -6.52 -7.63 -8.23
N PHE A 121 -6.26 -6.83 -7.20
CA PHE A 121 -5.10 -5.95 -7.15
C PHE A 121 -4.53 -5.83 -5.74
N ALA A 122 -3.22 -5.63 -5.65
CA ALA A 122 -2.52 -5.21 -4.44
C ALA A 122 -2.58 -3.69 -4.33
N LEU A 123 -2.82 -3.18 -3.12
CA LEU A 123 -2.87 -1.75 -2.81
C LEU A 123 -1.85 -1.48 -1.71
N GLU A 124 -0.80 -0.73 -2.05
CA GLU A 124 0.46 -0.63 -1.30
C GLU A 124 0.88 0.80 -0.93
N PRO A 125 -0.01 1.66 -0.37
CA PRO A 125 0.40 2.99 0.05
C PRO A 125 1.48 2.91 1.12
N LYS A 126 2.61 3.56 0.86
CA LYS A 126 3.77 3.58 1.76
C LYS A 126 4.41 4.96 1.82
N PHE A 127 5.12 5.23 2.91
CA PHE A 127 5.84 6.48 3.15
C PHE A 127 7.28 6.15 3.53
N VAL A 128 8.24 6.84 2.90
CA VAL A 128 9.66 6.65 3.18
C VAL A 128 10.20 7.85 3.96
N ILE A 129 10.53 7.63 5.23
CA ILE A 129 10.94 8.68 6.17
C ILE A 129 12.44 8.60 6.38
N PRO A 130 13.22 9.65 6.03
CA PRO A 130 14.66 9.67 6.22
C PRO A 130 15.06 9.38 7.67
N GLY A 131 16.03 8.48 7.86
CA GLY A 131 16.51 8.07 9.18
C GLY A 131 15.62 7.09 9.94
N VAL A 132 14.40 6.84 9.48
CA VAL A 132 13.47 5.89 10.09
C VAL A 132 13.34 4.62 9.23
N GLY A 133 12.99 4.79 7.96
CA GLY A 133 12.71 3.71 7.02
C GLY A 133 11.37 3.90 6.33
N ALA A 134 10.85 2.81 5.76
CA ALA A 134 9.53 2.80 5.14
C ALA A 134 8.46 2.33 6.15
N VAL A 135 7.31 2.99 6.11
CA VAL A 135 6.08 2.58 6.82
C VAL A 135 4.91 2.61 5.84
N GLY A 136 3.94 1.76 6.07
CA GLY A 136 2.78 1.63 5.19
C GLY A 136 2.19 0.24 5.31
N ILE A 137 1.27 -0.06 4.42
CA ILE A 137 0.54 -1.32 4.41
C ILE A 137 0.31 -1.77 2.97
N GLU A 138 0.33 -3.07 2.76
CA GLU A 138 -0.12 -3.65 1.50
C GLU A 138 -1.09 -4.78 1.77
N ASN A 139 -2.20 -4.72 1.06
CA ASN A 139 -3.22 -5.75 1.07
C ASN A 139 -3.73 -6.01 -0.35
N SER A 140 -4.12 -7.24 -0.59
CA SER A 140 -4.80 -7.64 -1.82
C SER A 140 -6.31 -7.50 -1.67
N PHE A 141 -6.95 -7.01 -2.73
CA PHE A 141 -8.40 -6.79 -2.80
C PHE A 141 -8.98 -7.40 -4.07
N ALA A 142 -10.16 -8.00 -3.96
CA ALA A 142 -10.97 -8.42 -5.10
C ALA A 142 -12.07 -7.39 -5.37
N VAL A 143 -12.31 -7.08 -6.63
CA VAL A 143 -13.44 -6.26 -7.08
C VAL A 143 -14.66 -7.14 -7.18
N THR A 144 -15.68 -6.87 -6.37
CA THR A 144 -16.98 -7.57 -6.39
C THR A 144 -18.07 -6.63 -6.91
N ALA A 145 -19.24 -7.17 -7.22
CA ALA A 145 -20.41 -6.37 -7.59
C ALA A 145 -20.77 -5.30 -6.54
N GLY A 146 -20.48 -5.56 -5.26
CA GLY A 146 -20.78 -4.66 -4.13
C GLY A 146 -19.65 -3.68 -3.76
N GLY A 147 -18.47 -3.80 -4.33
CA GLY A 147 -17.29 -3.02 -3.98
C GLY A 147 -16.04 -3.89 -3.78
N LEU A 148 -15.10 -3.45 -2.98
CA LEU A 148 -13.90 -4.23 -2.69
C LEU A 148 -14.10 -5.22 -1.54
N GLU A 149 -13.59 -6.43 -1.73
CA GLU A 149 -13.40 -7.42 -0.68
C GLU A 149 -11.90 -7.52 -0.38
N LYS A 150 -11.51 -7.30 0.89
CA LYS A 150 -10.13 -7.47 1.33
C LYS A 150 -9.80 -8.95 1.50
N LEU A 151 -8.80 -9.44 0.79
CA LEU A 151 -8.35 -10.84 0.82
C LEU A 151 -7.29 -11.10 1.89
N THR A 152 -6.48 -10.09 2.21
CA THR A 152 -5.43 -10.17 3.23
C THR A 152 -6.04 -9.89 4.61
N LEU A 153 -5.96 -10.86 5.54
CA LEU A 153 -6.66 -10.81 6.83
C LEU A 153 -5.72 -10.68 8.06
N LEU A 154 -4.42 -10.48 7.86
CA LEU A 154 -3.46 -10.27 8.96
C LEU A 154 -3.60 -8.87 9.56
N ASP A 155 -3.25 -8.75 10.85
CA ASP A 155 -3.19 -7.46 11.54
C ASP A 155 -2.36 -6.44 10.78
N GLU A 156 -2.81 -5.19 10.85
CA GLU A 156 -2.28 -4.08 10.06
C GLU A 156 -1.44 -3.10 10.89
N GLU A 157 -1.35 -3.30 12.19
CA GLU A 157 -0.57 -2.45 13.07
C GLU A 157 0.94 -2.67 12.91
N ILE A 158 1.72 -1.65 13.29
CA ILE A 158 3.17 -1.79 13.36
C ILE A 158 3.52 -2.72 14.52
N VAL A 159 4.22 -3.82 14.22
CA VAL A 159 4.58 -4.86 15.19
C VAL A 159 5.92 -4.51 15.85
N PRO A 160 5.98 -4.30 17.18
CA PRO A 160 7.26 -4.06 17.84
C PRO A 160 8.11 -5.34 17.86
N LEU A 161 9.37 -5.23 17.45
CA LEU A 161 10.37 -6.26 17.65
C LEU A 161 10.90 -6.18 19.09
N ALA A 162 11.00 -7.32 19.74
CA ALA A 162 11.51 -7.42 21.12
C ALA A 162 13.03 -7.21 21.20
#